data_24fc08e9d391ec2b3798637345d0b8e1
#
_entry.id   24fc08e9d391ec2b3798637345d0b8e1
#
_cell.length_a   1.000
_cell.length_b   1.000
_cell.length_c   1.000
_cell.angle_alpha   90.00
_cell.angle_beta   90.00
_cell.angle_gamma   90.00
#
_symmetry.space_group_name_H-M   'P 1'
#
loop_
_entity.id
_entity.type
_entity.pdbx_description
1 polymer ?
#
loop_
_entity_poly.entity_id
_entity_poly.type
_entity_poly.pdbx_seq_one_letter_code
_entity_poly.pdbx_strand_id
1 'polypeptide(L)'
;SILVDTSRMNAIVEINERDMYVVTQVGVTWAALNDALAAKGLRTPFFGPFSGIAATIGGGLSQGAVTWGTGVFGISGENVLGVEVVLGTGEVVRTGSWGAANSVPFLRLYGPDLTGLFMSDAGALGIKTTVSMRLMPRREHVLGLSFGFKDFDSMAAGMEAAAREGVNLTNFGLDPALQQGQLGKADVATAMQAAKAVFRTSRGLFDGLLQVAKLGLAGRSFLKGATFSAHWLVDGVDDQATRSAVARLRAVLQPHGAEVAPTVPTIANAMPFMPLNNVRGPKGERWVPVHGLLPFSRVLGFRKDLLAYYAANADRMAKHHVTYGAMFMTVSTNVFLYEPVFYWHDVQTINHQRMIPADYPATLPKYADNPEGR
;
A
#
# COMPACT_ATOMS: atom_id res chain seq x y z
N SER A 1 4.44 -11.32 -23.49
CA SER A 1 3.78 -11.50 -22.18
C SER A 1 2.32 -11.88 -22.40
N ILE A 2 1.77 -12.71 -21.52
CA ILE A 2 0.35 -13.08 -21.51
C ILE A 2 -0.28 -12.39 -20.29
N LEU A 3 -1.34 -11.60 -20.51
CA LEU A 3 -2.15 -11.03 -19.45
C LEU A 3 -3.31 -11.98 -19.14
N VAL A 4 -3.40 -12.47 -17.91
CA VAL A 4 -4.48 -13.33 -17.43
C VAL A 4 -5.47 -12.50 -16.64
N ASP A 5 -6.70 -12.37 -17.14
CA ASP A 5 -7.81 -11.73 -16.43
C ASP A 5 -8.47 -12.74 -15.48
N THR A 6 -8.33 -12.53 -14.19
CA THR A 6 -8.87 -13.39 -13.12
C THR A 6 -10.21 -12.89 -12.56
N SER A 7 -10.81 -11.85 -13.11
CA SER A 7 -12.02 -11.19 -12.58
C SER A 7 -13.23 -12.12 -12.44
N ARG A 8 -13.27 -13.23 -13.21
CA ARG A 8 -14.31 -14.25 -13.12
C ARG A 8 -14.12 -15.23 -11.95
N MET A 9 -12.93 -15.30 -11.37
CA MET A 9 -12.60 -16.10 -10.17
C MET A 9 -12.71 -15.20 -8.94
N ASN A 10 -13.92 -14.80 -8.57
CA ASN A 10 -14.18 -13.74 -7.59
C ASN A 10 -15.01 -14.19 -6.36
N ALA A 11 -15.02 -15.48 -6.06
CA ALA A 11 -15.73 -16.00 -4.91
C ALA A 11 -14.84 -16.05 -3.65
N ILE A 12 -15.37 -15.58 -2.51
CA ILE A 12 -14.87 -15.91 -1.18
C ILE A 12 -15.48 -17.28 -0.85
N VAL A 13 -14.65 -18.32 -0.85
CA VAL A 13 -15.11 -19.72 -0.77
C VAL A 13 -15.48 -20.12 0.64
N GLU A 14 -14.65 -19.73 1.62
CA GLU A 14 -14.82 -20.06 3.02
C GLU A 14 -14.20 -18.97 3.91
N ILE A 15 -14.88 -18.61 4.98
CA ILE A 15 -14.31 -17.86 6.12
C ILE A 15 -14.44 -18.77 7.34
N ASN A 16 -13.33 -19.39 7.73
CA ASN A 16 -13.30 -20.29 8.88
C ASN A 16 -12.90 -19.51 10.14
N GLU A 17 -13.90 -19.11 10.92
CA GLU A 17 -13.72 -18.33 12.15
C GLU A 17 -13.11 -19.15 13.30
N ARG A 18 -13.28 -20.47 13.27
CA ARG A 18 -12.72 -21.36 14.29
C ARG A 18 -11.23 -21.58 14.10
N ASP A 19 -10.83 -21.88 12.85
CA ASP A 19 -9.44 -22.22 12.52
C ASP A 19 -8.66 -21.00 11.99
N MET A 20 -9.31 -19.81 11.97
CA MET A 20 -8.74 -18.51 11.65
C MET A 20 -8.04 -18.45 10.30
N TYR A 21 -8.69 -18.95 9.25
CA TYR A 21 -8.27 -18.78 7.87
C TYR A 21 -9.43 -18.40 6.94
N VAL A 22 -9.11 -17.84 5.80
CA VAL A 22 -10.03 -17.59 4.69
C VAL A 22 -9.52 -18.27 3.44
N VAL A 23 -10.42 -18.91 2.69
CA VAL A 23 -10.16 -19.43 1.34
C VAL A 23 -10.90 -18.56 0.34
N THR A 24 -10.17 -18.01 -0.63
CA THR A 24 -10.73 -17.12 -1.63
C THR A 24 -10.12 -17.38 -3.00
N GLN A 25 -10.91 -17.18 -4.04
CA GLN A 25 -10.42 -17.16 -5.42
C GLN A 25 -9.58 -15.90 -5.68
N VAL A 26 -8.61 -16.00 -6.56
CA VAL A 26 -7.56 -14.99 -6.76
C VAL A 26 -8.03 -13.70 -7.45
N GLY A 27 -9.18 -13.71 -8.10
CA GLY A 27 -9.80 -12.53 -8.71
C GLY A 27 -10.61 -11.66 -7.74
N VAL A 28 -10.80 -12.08 -6.49
CA VAL A 28 -11.39 -11.23 -5.44
C VAL A 28 -10.47 -10.03 -5.22
N THR A 29 -11.04 -8.83 -5.10
CA THR A 29 -10.27 -7.63 -4.77
C THR A 29 -9.96 -7.57 -3.27
N TRP A 30 -8.87 -6.92 -2.89
CA TRP A 30 -8.51 -6.74 -1.48
C TRP A 30 -9.59 -5.98 -0.71
N ALA A 31 -10.24 -4.99 -1.34
CA ALA A 31 -11.34 -4.25 -0.72
C ALA A 31 -12.54 -5.17 -0.43
N ALA A 32 -12.97 -5.97 -1.40
CA ALA A 32 -14.09 -6.89 -1.23
C ALA A 32 -13.83 -7.92 -0.13
N LEU A 33 -12.60 -8.47 -0.06
CA LEU A 33 -12.21 -9.37 1.02
C LEU A 33 -12.23 -8.66 2.38
N ASN A 34 -11.63 -7.46 2.46
CA ASN A 34 -11.60 -6.69 3.70
C ASN A 34 -13.01 -6.37 4.23
N ASP A 35 -13.94 -6.01 3.35
CA ASP A 35 -15.33 -5.71 3.72
C ASP A 35 -16.06 -6.96 4.25
N ALA A 36 -15.89 -8.10 3.57
CA ALA A 36 -16.48 -9.36 4.00
C ALA A 36 -15.95 -9.83 5.37
N LEU A 37 -14.64 -9.67 5.61
CA LEU A 37 -14.03 -10.02 6.89
C LEU A 37 -14.39 -9.02 8.00
N ALA A 38 -14.48 -7.73 7.68
CA ALA A 38 -14.84 -6.69 8.63
C ALA A 38 -16.24 -6.91 9.22
N ALA A 39 -17.20 -7.41 8.41
CA ALA A 39 -18.54 -7.78 8.87
C ALA A 39 -18.54 -8.86 9.97
N LYS A 40 -17.43 -9.60 10.11
CA LYS A 40 -17.22 -10.64 11.13
C LYS A 40 -16.23 -10.24 12.23
N GLY A 41 -15.79 -8.98 12.25
CA GLY A 41 -14.76 -8.51 13.19
C GLY A 41 -13.36 -9.08 12.92
N LEU A 42 -13.11 -9.52 11.68
CA LEU A 42 -11.86 -10.16 11.25
C LEU A 42 -11.12 -9.32 10.20
N ARG A 43 -9.84 -9.63 10.01
CA ARG A 43 -9.02 -9.19 8.87
C ARG A 43 -7.87 -10.16 8.60
N THR A 44 -7.26 -10.06 7.44
CA THR A 44 -5.94 -10.64 7.18
C THR A 44 -4.86 -9.75 7.82
N PRO A 45 -3.68 -10.27 8.22
CA PRO A 45 -2.57 -9.44 8.75
C PRO A 45 -2.12 -8.37 7.76
N PHE A 46 -1.71 -8.73 6.55
CA PHE A 46 -1.66 -7.84 5.39
C PHE A 46 -3.05 -7.82 4.75
N PHE A 47 -3.64 -6.65 4.56
CA PHE A 47 -5.02 -6.56 4.08
C PHE A 47 -5.20 -5.72 2.80
N GLY A 48 -4.11 -5.41 2.09
CA GLY A 48 -4.15 -4.91 0.72
C GLY A 48 -3.20 -3.74 0.42
N PRO A 49 -2.95 -3.45 -0.85
CA PRO A 49 -2.29 -2.24 -1.31
C PRO A 49 -3.27 -1.05 -1.31
N PHE A 50 -2.78 0.19 -1.47
CA PHE A 50 -3.64 1.37 -1.66
C PHE A 50 -4.63 1.21 -2.83
N SER A 51 -4.21 0.50 -3.87
CA SER A 51 -5.05 0.18 -5.04
C SER A 51 -6.05 -0.97 -4.81
N GLY A 52 -6.23 -1.42 -3.58
CA GLY A 52 -7.03 -2.59 -3.22
C GLY A 52 -8.49 -2.58 -3.70
N ILE A 53 -9.04 -1.43 -4.08
CA ILE A 53 -10.36 -1.33 -4.69
C ILE A 53 -10.45 -2.10 -6.03
N ALA A 54 -9.35 -2.19 -6.78
CA ALA A 54 -9.28 -2.91 -8.06
C ALA A 54 -8.18 -3.99 -8.09
N ALA A 55 -7.16 -3.87 -7.23
CA ALA A 55 -6.11 -4.88 -7.14
C ALA A 55 -6.69 -6.20 -6.63
N THR A 56 -6.49 -7.26 -7.43
CA THR A 56 -6.92 -8.62 -7.06
C THR A 56 -5.91 -9.27 -6.12
N ILE A 57 -6.38 -10.23 -5.36
CA ILE A 57 -5.53 -11.00 -4.43
C ILE A 57 -4.41 -11.69 -5.21
N GLY A 58 -4.72 -12.40 -6.29
CA GLY A 58 -3.71 -13.10 -7.08
C GLY A 58 -2.66 -12.19 -7.69
N GLY A 59 -3.05 -11.01 -8.20
CA GLY A 59 -2.13 -10.00 -8.70
C GLY A 59 -1.22 -9.47 -7.60
N GLY A 60 -1.77 -9.16 -6.42
CA GLY A 60 -1.02 -8.70 -5.25
C GLY A 60 0.00 -9.74 -4.75
N LEU A 61 -0.37 -11.02 -4.71
CA LEU A 61 0.53 -12.10 -4.30
C LEU A 61 1.65 -12.34 -5.32
N SER A 62 1.33 -12.28 -6.62
CA SER A 62 2.30 -12.47 -7.70
C SER A 62 3.32 -11.33 -7.81
N GLN A 63 2.95 -10.11 -7.38
CA GLN A 63 3.81 -8.92 -7.41
C GLN A 63 4.40 -8.54 -6.05
N GLY A 64 4.12 -9.29 -4.98
CA GLY A 64 4.61 -8.98 -3.65
C GLY A 64 4.07 -7.65 -3.13
N ALA A 65 2.74 -7.47 -3.18
CA ALA A 65 2.10 -6.23 -2.78
C ALA A 65 2.43 -5.82 -1.35
N VAL A 66 2.58 -4.51 -1.15
CA VAL A 66 2.88 -3.84 0.11
C VAL A 66 1.77 -2.85 0.46
N THR A 67 1.69 -2.35 1.64
CA THR A 67 1.02 -1.20 2.24
C THR A 67 0.34 -1.53 3.55
N TRP A 68 -0.91 -2.01 3.52
CA TRP A 68 -1.72 -2.19 4.74
C TRP A 68 -1.30 -3.44 5.51
N GLY A 69 -0.73 -3.24 6.67
CA GLY A 69 -0.19 -4.32 7.50
C GLY A 69 1.29 -4.60 7.31
N THR A 70 1.91 -4.05 6.28
CA THR A 70 3.31 -4.35 5.89
C THR A 70 4.33 -4.01 6.98
N GLY A 71 4.07 -2.98 7.76
CA GLY A 71 4.99 -2.54 8.81
C GLY A 71 5.24 -3.56 9.92
N VAL A 72 4.27 -4.44 10.18
CA VAL A 72 4.40 -5.52 11.19
C VAL A 72 4.42 -6.90 10.54
N PHE A 73 3.60 -7.12 9.51
CA PHE A 73 3.30 -8.45 9.00
C PHE A 73 3.98 -8.79 7.67
N GLY A 74 4.88 -7.92 7.19
CA GLY A 74 5.60 -8.13 5.96
C GLY A 74 4.76 -7.91 4.69
N ILE A 75 5.27 -8.40 3.56
CA ILE A 75 4.59 -8.31 2.26
C ILE A 75 3.41 -9.29 2.18
N SER A 76 2.57 -9.11 1.17
CA SER A 76 1.33 -9.89 1.00
C SER A 76 1.53 -11.40 1.07
N GLY A 77 2.61 -11.93 0.50
CA GLY A 77 2.90 -13.36 0.43
C GLY A 77 3.25 -14.01 1.77
N GLU A 78 3.69 -13.25 2.77
CA GLU A 78 4.09 -13.79 4.09
C GLU A 78 2.89 -14.30 4.91
N ASN A 79 1.70 -13.87 4.57
CA ASN A 79 0.47 -14.21 5.30
C ASN A 79 -0.35 -15.32 4.65
N VAL A 80 0.15 -15.93 3.57
CA VAL A 80 -0.49 -17.02 2.83
C VAL A 80 -0.17 -18.35 3.50
N LEU A 81 -1.22 -19.16 3.70
CA LEU A 81 -1.14 -20.51 4.29
C LEU A 81 -0.99 -21.60 3.23
N GLY A 82 -1.57 -21.38 2.06
CA GLY A 82 -1.47 -22.29 0.92
C GLY A 82 -2.10 -21.69 -0.34
N VAL A 83 -1.70 -22.20 -1.49
CA VAL A 83 -2.28 -21.84 -2.79
C VAL A 83 -2.63 -23.08 -3.59
N GLU A 84 -3.66 -22.94 -4.39
CA GLU A 84 -3.95 -23.83 -5.50
C GLU A 84 -3.45 -23.18 -6.80
N VAL A 85 -2.67 -23.90 -7.57
CA VAL A 85 -1.99 -23.40 -8.77
C VAL A 85 -2.16 -24.39 -9.91
N VAL A 86 -2.52 -23.89 -11.09
CA VAL A 86 -2.43 -24.64 -12.35
C VAL A 86 -1.06 -24.42 -12.94
N LEU A 87 -0.27 -25.49 -13.05
CA LEU A 87 1.08 -25.47 -13.63
C LEU A 87 1.05 -25.38 -15.16
N GLY A 88 2.19 -25.11 -15.77
CA GLY A 88 2.34 -25.09 -17.23
C GLY A 88 2.02 -26.43 -17.94
N THR A 89 2.06 -27.54 -17.21
CA THR A 89 1.64 -28.87 -17.65
C THR A 89 0.12 -29.08 -17.66
N GLY A 90 -0.65 -28.17 -17.01
CA GLY A 90 -2.09 -28.32 -16.77
C GLY A 90 -2.42 -29.04 -15.46
N GLU A 91 -1.42 -29.53 -14.73
CA GLU A 91 -1.63 -30.16 -13.42
C GLU A 91 -2.03 -29.12 -12.38
N VAL A 92 -2.90 -29.52 -11.44
CA VAL A 92 -3.33 -28.68 -10.30
C VAL A 92 -2.58 -29.13 -9.05
N VAL A 93 -1.86 -28.19 -8.45
CA VAL A 93 -1.09 -28.40 -7.22
C VAL A 93 -1.65 -27.56 -6.10
N ARG A 94 -1.75 -28.14 -4.90
CA ARG A 94 -2.04 -27.43 -3.66
C ARG A 94 -0.82 -27.45 -2.76
N THR A 95 -0.55 -26.35 -2.05
CA THR A 95 0.63 -26.18 -1.21
C THR A 95 0.27 -26.02 0.26
N GLY A 96 1.28 -26.09 1.13
CA GLY A 96 1.09 -26.08 2.58
C GLY A 96 0.36 -27.33 3.04
N SER A 97 -0.33 -27.24 4.19
CA SER A 97 -1.16 -28.37 4.68
C SER A 97 -2.27 -28.77 3.71
N TRP A 98 -2.68 -27.89 2.82
CA TRP A 98 -3.73 -28.16 1.81
C TRP A 98 -3.29 -29.19 0.76
N GLY A 99 -1.99 -29.39 0.57
CA GLY A 99 -1.44 -30.42 -0.31
C GLY A 99 -1.53 -31.83 0.24
N ALA A 100 -1.79 -32.01 1.52
CA ALA A 100 -1.95 -33.33 2.11
C ALA A 100 -3.39 -33.86 1.94
N ALA A 101 -3.51 -35.16 1.74
CA ALA A 101 -4.80 -35.82 1.56
C ALA A 101 -5.72 -35.57 2.80
N ASN A 102 -6.97 -35.18 2.53
CA ASN A 102 -7.99 -34.93 3.54
C ASN A 102 -7.64 -33.81 4.55
N SER A 103 -6.70 -32.92 4.21
CA SER A 103 -6.32 -31.78 5.04
C SER A 103 -6.98 -30.49 4.60
N VAL A 104 -7.00 -29.50 5.52
CA VAL A 104 -7.46 -28.12 5.28
C VAL A 104 -6.27 -27.17 5.24
N PRO A 105 -6.40 -25.96 4.68
CA PRO A 105 -5.26 -25.05 4.45
C PRO A 105 -4.96 -24.18 5.70
N PHE A 106 -4.55 -24.79 6.80
CA PHE A 106 -4.34 -24.10 8.09
C PHE A 106 -2.88 -23.77 8.39
N LEU A 107 -1.91 -24.37 7.68
CA LEU A 107 -0.49 -24.21 7.96
C LEU A 107 0.33 -24.16 6.67
N ARG A 108 1.16 -23.12 6.52
CA ARG A 108 2.05 -22.94 5.36
C ARG A 108 3.21 -23.94 5.35
N LEU A 109 3.91 -24.05 6.45
CA LEU A 109 5.13 -24.86 6.58
C LEU A 109 4.79 -26.30 6.96
N TYR A 110 4.01 -26.96 6.12
CA TYR A 110 3.68 -28.38 6.23
C TYR A 110 4.63 -29.18 5.34
N GLY A 111 5.88 -29.32 5.77
CA GLY A 111 7.01 -29.73 4.96
C GLY A 111 7.78 -28.54 4.38
N PRO A 112 8.51 -28.72 3.26
CA PRO A 112 9.19 -27.61 2.56
C PRO A 112 8.21 -26.53 2.12
N ASP A 113 8.64 -25.25 2.13
CA ASP A 113 7.81 -24.11 1.75
C ASP A 113 7.56 -24.04 0.23
N LEU A 114 6.69 -24.89 -0.28
CA LEU A 114 6.26 -24.83 -1.67
C LEU A 114 5.35 -23.62 -1.96
N THR A 115 4.67 -23.08 -0.95
CA THR A 115 3.85 -21.87 -1.09
C THR A 115 4.71 -20.68 -1.51
N GLY A 116 5.91 -20.57 -0.93
CA GLY A 116 6.86 -19.50 -1.24
C GLY A 116 7.28 -19.43 -2.70
N LEU A 117 7.31 -20.57 -3.42
CA LEU A 117 7.64 -20.59 -4.85
C LEU A 117 6.66 -19.77 -5.71
N PHE A 118 5.41 -19.68 -5.29
CA PHE A 118 4.36 -18.99 -6.04
C PHE A 118 4.08 -17.56 -5.51
N MET A 119 4.89 -17.07 -4.56
CA MET A 119 4.79 -15.69 -4.06
C MET A 119 5.85 -14.82 -4.74
N SER A 120 5.45 -13.60 -5.16
CA SER A 120 6.33 -12.66 -5.88
C SER A 120 7.00 -13.24 -7.13
N ASP A 121 6.36 -14.22 -7.76
CA ASP A 121 6.82 -14.95 -8.95
C ASP A 121 6.45 -14.28 -10.27
N ALA A 122 5.80 -13.10 -10.22
CA ALA A 122 5.21 -12.42 -11.38
C ALA A 122 4.26 -13.31 -12.21
N GLY A 123 3.75 -14.40 -11.64
CA GLY A 123 2.92 -15.41 -12.32
C GLY A 123 3.70 -16.35 -13.23
N ALA A 124 5.03 -16.41 -13.14
CA ALA A 124 5.89 -17.18 -14.03
C ALA A 124 5.80 -18.69 -13.79
N LEU A 125 5.51 -19.13 -12.57
CA LEU A 125 5.55 -20.55 -12.19
C LEU A 125 4.20 -21.26 -12.29
N GLY A 126 3.12 -20.52 -12.55
CA GLY A 126 1.79 -21.08 -12.73
C GLY A 126 0.69 -20.05 -12.49
N ILE A 127 -0.54 -20.45 -12.83
CA ILE A 127 -1.74 -19.62 -12.63
C ILE A 127 -2.35 -19.99 -11.28
N LYS A 128 -2.24 -19.08 -10.30
CA LYS A 128 -2.94 -19.20 -9.04
C LYS A 128 -4.45 -19.13 -9.28
N THR A 129 -5.22 -20.01 -8.66
CA THR A 129 -6.69 -20.05 -8.78
C THR A 129 -7.37 -19.72 -7.46
N THR A 130 -6.84 -20.29 -6.37
CA THR A 130 -7.39 -20.12 -5.02
C THR A 130 -6.26 -19.97 -4.01
N VAL A 131 -6.50 -19.21 -2.97
CA VAL A 131 -5.52 -18.96 -1.91
C VAL A 131 -6.19 -19.08 -0.53
N SER A 132 -5.44 -19.62 0.42
CA SER A 132 -5.78 -19.56 1.83
C SER A 132 -4.88 -18.56 2.54
N MET A 133 -5.46 -17.66 3.32
CA MET A 133 -4.75 -16.65 4.10
C MET A 133 -5.16 -16.72 5.57
N ARG A 134 -4.18 -16.44 6.45
CA ARG A 134 -4.40 -16.36 7.88
C ARG A 134 -5.33 -15.20 8.23
N LEU A 135 -6.21 -15.43 9.20
CA LEU A 135 -7.05 -14.40 9.80
C LEU A 135 -6.50 -13.96 11.16
N MET A 136 -6.93 -12.79 11.57
CA MET A 136 -6.77 -12.26 12.92
C MET A 136 -7.98 -11.40 13.29
N PRO A 137 -8.25 -11.16 14.59
CA PRO A 137 -9.24 -10.20 15.01
C PRO A 137 -8.92 -8.80 14.45
N ARG A 138 -9.94 -8.09 13.99
CA ARG A 138 -9.79 -6.69 13.58
C ARG A 138 -9.54 -5.84 14.81
N ARG A 139 -8.52 -5.00 14.75
CA ARG A 139 -8.22 -4.02 15.79
C ARG A 139 -8.82 -2.68 15.39
N GLU A 140 -9.67 -2.14 16.27
CA GLU A 140 -10.38 -0.89 15.98
C GLU A 140 -9.71 0.35 16.59
N HIS A 141 -8.77 0.11 17.53
CA HIS A 141 -8.00 1.17 18.16
C HIS A 141 -6.82 1.54 17.26
N VAL A 142 -7.03 2.52 16.36
CA VAL A 142 -6.02 2.97 15.41
C VAL A 142 -5.70 4.45 15.65
N LEU A 143 -4.42 4.78 15.72
CA LEU A 143 -3.92 6.16 15.81
C LEU A 143 -2.92 6.44 14.70
N GLY A 144 -2.98 7.67 14.18
CA GLY A 144 -2.04 8.21 13.22
C GLY A 144 -0.93 9.02 13.90
N LEU A 145 0.27 8.99 13.30
CA LEU A 145 1.41 9.81 13.66
C LEU A 145 2.06 10.33 12.39
N SER A 146 2.54 11.57 12.38
CA SER A 146 3.20 12.19 11.24
C SER A 146 4.40 13.01 11.69
N PHE A 147 5.49 12.91 10.92
CA PHE A 147 6.70 13.70 11.11
C PHE A 147 7.14 14.36 9.81
N GLY A 148 7.63 15.59 9.93
CA GLY A 148 8.33 16.31 8.89
C GLY A 148 9.84 16.27 9.12
N PHE A 149 10.61 16.15 8.05
CA PHE A 149 12.07 16.02 8.06
C PHE A 149 12.70 17.06 7.13
N LYS A 150 13.90 17.52 7.50
CA LYS A 150 14.64 18.52 6.71
C LYS A 150 15.21 17.94 5.41
N ASP A 151 15.60 16.65 5.43
CA ASP A 151 16.23 15.94 4.33
C ASP A 151 15.89 14.45 4.34
N PHE A 152 16.29 13.76 3.27
CA PHE A 152 16.05 12.33 3.12
C PHE A 152 16.79 11.50 4.17
N ASP A 153 18.01 11.86 4.51
CA ASP A 153 18.86 11.09 5.42
C ASP A 153 18.23 11.05 6.82
N SER A 154 17.74 12.20 7.28
CA SER A 154 16.99 12.31 8.55
C SER A 154 15.70 11.48 8.51
N MET A 155 14.96 11.50 7.38
CA MET A 155 13.75 10.71 7.23
C MET A 155 14.06 9.22 7.22
N ALA A 156 15.06 8.77 6.45
CA ALA A 156 15.44 7.37 6.36
C ALA A 156 15.88 6.82 7.73
N ALA A 157 16.70 7.59 8.47
CA ALA A 157 17.11 7.21 9.82
C ALA A 157 15.92 7.14 10.81
N GLY A 158 14.98 8.09 10.72
CA GLY A 158 13.77 8.07 11.52
C GLY A 158 12.87 6.88 11.18
N MET A 159 12.69 6.57 9.90
CA MET A 159 11.91 5.41 9.46
C MET A 159 12.56 4.08 9.90
N GLU A 160 13.88 3.97 9.83
CA GLU A 160 14.63 2.81 10.34
C GLU A 160 14.45 2.64 11.85
N ALA A 161 14.59 3.73 12.63
CA ALA A 161 14.38 3.69 14.08
C ALA A 161 12.93 3.28 14.43
N ALA A 162 11.94 3.83 13.72
CA ALA A 162 10.54 3.47 13.91
C ALA A 162 10.24 2.01 13.53
N ALA A 163 10.86 1.48 12.47
CA ALA A 163 10.68 0.09 12.06
C ALA A 163 11.14 -0.90 13.14
N ARG A 164 12.27 -0.61 13.80
CA ARG A 164 12.80 -1.44 14.88
C ARG A 164 11.88 -1.60 16.09
N GLU A 165 10.95 -0.66 16.29
CA GLU A 165 9.94 -0.76 17.33
C GLU A 165 8.91 -1.87 17.08
N GLY A 166 8.71 -2.31 15.82
CA GLY A 166 7.83 -3.41 15.45
C GLY A 166 6.34 -3.19 15.76
N VAL A 167 5.91 -1.94 15.90
CA VAL A 167 4.53 -1.58 16.34
C VAL A 167 3.74 -0.81 15.30
N ASN A 168 4.34 -0.44 14.18
CA ASN A 168 3.65 0.31 13.13
C ASN A 168 2.91 -0.61 12.18
N LEU A 169 1.58 -0.52 12.12
CA LEU A 169 0.74 -1.31 11.23
C LEU A 169 1.12 -1.06 9.76
N THR A 170 1.21 0.20 9.41
CA THR A 170 1.70 0.66 8.10
C THR A 170 2.40 2.00 8.24
N ASN A 171 3.28 2.28 7.31
CA ASN A 171 3.98 3.56 7.24
C ASN A 171 4.24 3.91 5.77
N PHE A 172 4.36 5.20 5.48
CA PHE A 172 4.82 5.68 4.19
C PHE A 172 5.45 7.05 4.31
N GLY A 173 6.54 7.26 3.59
CA GLY A 173 7.23 8.52 3.44
C GLY A 173 7.02 9.10 2.05
N LEU A 174 7.06 10.41 1.92
CA LEU A 174 6.86 11.14 0.68
C LEU A 174 8.00 12.14 0.47
N ASP A 175 8.52 12.21 -0.74
CA ASP A 175 9.41 13.27 -1.14
C ASP A 175 8.67 14.57 -1.49
N PRO A 176 9.37 15.71 -1.67
CA PRO A 176 8.74 16.99 -1.96
C PRO A 176 7.90 16.99 -3.24
N ALA A 177 8.36 16.26 -4.28
CA ALA A 177 7.69 16.25 -5.58
C ALA A 177 6.34 15.52 -5.46
N LEU A 178 6.32 14.37 -4.79
CA LEU A 178 5.13 13.58 -4.59
C LEU A 178 4.14 14.27 -3.63
N GLN A 179 4.65 14.93 -2.58
CA GLN A 179 3.81 15.73 -1.67
C GLN A 179 3.06 16.84 -2.42
N GLN A 180 3.76 17.61 -3.27
CA GLN A 180 3.14 18.68 -4.06
C GLN A 180 2.14 18.16 -5.08
N GLY A 181 2.43 17.03 -5.72
CA GLY A 181 1.58 16.42 -6.72
C GLY A 181 0.29 15.83 -6.15
N GLN A 182 0.38 15.11 -5.05
CA GLN A 182 -0.77 14.37 -4.48
C GLN A 182 -1.56 15.19 -3.44
N LEU A 183 -0.90 15.96 -2.58
CA LEU A 183 -1.57 16.74 -1.54
C LEU A 183 -2.04 18.12 -2.04
N GLY A 184 -1.48 18.60 -3.16
CA GLY A 184 -1.79 19.91 -3.73
C GLY A 184 -3.17 20.03 -4.41
N LYS A 185 -3.85 18.94 -4.71
CA LYS A 185 -5.01 18.90 -5.60
C LYS A 185 -6.23 18.12 -5.09
N ALA A 186 -6.38 17.93 -3.78
CA ALA A 186 -7.66 17.48 -3.27
C ALA A 186 -8.72 18.53 -3.67
N ASP A 187 -9.58 18.20 -4.63
CA ASP A 187 -10.74 19.00 -4.94
C ASP A 187 -11.73 19.01 -3.77
N VAL A 188 -12.70 19.90 -3.81
CA VAL A 188 -13.71 20.04 -2.74
C VAL A 188 -14.47 18.72 -2.55
N ALA A 189 -14.72 17.95 -3.61
CA ALA A 189 -15.43 16.67 -3.55
C ALA A 189 -14.60 15.61 -2.80
N THR A 190 -13.32 15.49 -3.12
CA THR A 190 -12.38 14.59 -2.42
C THR A 190 -12.21 14.98 -0.97
N ALA A 191 -12.08 16.28 -0.66
CA ALA A 191 -12.02 16.78 0.70
C ALA A 191 -13.30 16.48 1.50
N MET A 192 -14.46 16.62 0.87
CA MET A 192 -15.76 16.29 1.48
C MET A 192 -15.93 14.77 1.70
N GLN A 193 -15.48 13.93 0.76
CA GLN A 193 -15.47 12.48 0.94
C GLN A 193 -14.56 12.06 2.09
N ALA A 194 -13.35 12.63 2.16
CA ALA A 194 -12.43 12.40 3.26
C ALA A 194 -13.04 12.83 4.61
N ALA A 195 -13.65 14.01 4.69
CA ALA A 195 -14.33 14.47 5.89
C ALA A 195 -15.48 13.55 6.33
N LYS A 196 -16.32 13.11 5.37
CA LYS A 196 -17.39 12.13 5.64
C LYS A 196 -16.84 10.78 6.11
N ALA A 197 -15.76 10.29 5.49
CA ALA A 197 -15.15 9.02 5.87
C ALA A 197 -14.55 9.09 7.27
N VAL A 198 -13.80 10.16 7.59
CA VAL A 198 -13.25 10.41 8.93
C VAL A 198 -14.37 10.50 9.96
N PHE A 199 -15.46 11.21 9.66
CA PHE A 199 -16.61 11.29 10.56
C PHE A 199 -17.25 9.92 10.82
N ARG A 200 -17.41 9.09 9.78
CA ARG A 200 -18.00 7.74 9.89
C ARG A 200 -17.14 6.75 10.66
N THR A 201 -15.81 6.90 10.62
CA THR A 201 -14.85 6.02 11.30
C THR A 201 -14.49 6.50 12.71
N SER A 202 -14.98 7.70 13.10
CA SER A 202 -14.76 8.26 14.42
C SER A 202 -15.65 7.58 15.48
N ARG A 203 -15.16 7.51 16.72
CA ARG A 203 -15.83 6.79 17.84
C ARG A 203 -17.07 7.46 18.39
N GLY A 204 -17.52 8.57 17.81
CA GLY A 204 -18.71 9.30 18.23
C GLY A 204 -18.81 10.66 17.53
N LEU A 205 -20.00 11.27 17.63
CA LEU A 205 -20.29 12.56 17.00
C LEU A 205 -19.30 13.66 17.38
N PHE A 206 -18.91 13.72 18.65
CA PHE A 206 -18.00 14.76 19.15
C PHE A 206 -16.57 14.53 18.66
N ASP A 207 -16.09 13.29 18.67
CA ASP A 207 -14.77 12.93 18.15
C ASP A 207 -14.69 13.18 16.62
N GLY A 208 -15.74 12.79 15.90
CA GLY A 208 -15.85 13.04 14.46
C GLY A 208 -15.79 14.53 14.11
N LEU A 209 -16.55 15.38 14.81
CA LEU A 209 -16.52 16.82 14.64
C LEU A 209 -15.14 17.41 14.95
N LEU A 210 -14.51 16.95 16.02
CA LEU A 210 -13.18 17.41 16.41
C LEU A 210 -12.12 17.01 15.38
N GLN A 211 -12.16 15.81 14.86
CA GLN A 211 -11.22 15.35 13.83
C GLN A 211 -11.41 16.10 12.51
N VAL A 212 -12.64 16.29 12.05
CA VAL A 212 -12.93 17.09 10.86
C VAL A 212 -12.52 18.55 11.04
N ALA A 213 -12.74 19.14 12.22
CA ALA A 213 -12.28 20.50 12.51
C ALA A 213 -10.73 20.59 12.50
N LYS A 214 -10.02 19.61 13.05
CA LYS A 214 -8.56 19.53 12.98
C LYS A 214 -8.07 19.42 11.54
N LEU A 215 -8.72 18.64 10.70
CA LEU A 215 -8.41 18.55 9.25
C LEU A 215 -8.57 19.91 8.56
N GLY A 216 -9.65 20.62 8.84
CA GLY A 216 -9.91 21.96 8.30
C GLY A 216 -8.89 23.01 8.76
N LEU A 217 -8.53 23.01 10.05
CA LEU A 217 -7.55 23.94 10.63
C LEU A 217 -6.11 23.64 10.21
N ALA A 218 -5.75 22.35 10.06
CA ALA A 218 -4.42 21.95 9.61
C ALA A 218 -4.15 22.46 8.18
N GLY A 219 -5.16 22.45 7.32
CA GLY A 219 -5.08 22.94 5.95
C GLY A 219 -3.85 22.44 5.20
N ARG A 220 -3.26 23.32 4.36
CA ARG A 220 -2.00 23.03 3.64
C ARG A 220 -0.74 23.42 4.41
N SER A 221 -0.90 23.96 5.63
CA SER A 221 0.22 24.52 6.40
C SER A 221 0.94 23.51 7.28
N PHE A 222 0.42 22.28 7.42
CA PHE A 222 0.97 21.26 8.31
C PHE A 222 2.37 20.76 7.92
N LEU A 223 2.81 21.00 6.68
CA LEU A 223 4.17 20.69 6.21
C LEU A 223 5.08 21.92 6.07
N LYS A 224 4.71 23.08 6.63
CA LYS A 224 5.57 24.28 6.57
C LYS A 224 6.93 23.99 7.21
N GLY A 225 8.00 24.14 6.41
CA GLY A 225 9.39 23.94 6.86
C GLY A 225 9.90 22.49 6.78
N ALA A 226 9.06 21.52 6.38
CA ALA A 226 9.50 20.15 6.13
C ALA A 226 9.67 19.91 4.63
N THR A 227 10.83 19.33 4.24
CA THR A 227 11.11 18.95 2.85
C THR A 227 10.56 17.55 2.57
N PHE A 228 10.73 16.62 3.50
CA PHE A 228 10.19 15.26 3.45
C PHE A 228 9.17 15.06 4.57
N SER A 229 8.24 14.13 4.37
CA SER A 229 7.34 13.71 5.45
C SER A 229 7.21 12.20 5.50
N ALA A 230 6.95 11.66 6.69
CA ALA A 230 6.56 10.28 6.85
C ALA A 230 5.40 10.14 7.85
N HIS A 231 4.59 9.14 7.62
CA HIS A 231 3.30 8.92 8.24
C HIS A 231 3.19 7.48 8.72
N TRP A 232 2.65 7.28 9.92
CA TRP A 232 2.45 5.96 10.53
C TRP A 232 1.01 5.79 10.95
N LEU A 233 0.54 4.55 10.85
CA LEU A 233 -0.66 4.07 11.51
C LEU A 233 -0.26 2.97 12.48
N VAL A 234 -0.81 3.04 13.68
CA VAL A 234 -0.58 2.09 14.75
C VAL A 234 -1.93 1.56 15.21
N ASP A 235 -2.07 0.23 15.24
CA ASP A 235 -3.23 -0.43 15.79
C ASP A 235 -2.89 -1.15 17.11
N GLY A 236 -3.86 -1.24 18.00
CA GLY A 236 -3.70 -1.91 19.29
C GLY A 236 -4.94 -2.70 19.70
N VAL A 237 -4.75 -3.56 20.69
CA VAL A 237 -5.86 -4.33 21.30
C VAL A 237 -6.82 -3.42 22.08
N ASP A 238 -6.31 -2.29 22.58
CA ASP A 238 -7.09 -1.27 23.28
C ASP A 238 -6.43 0.12 23.11
N ASP A 239 -7.06 1.16 23.65
CA ASP A 239 -6.58 2.53 23.60
C ASP A 239 -5.23 2.71 24.29
N GLN A 240 -5.00 2.05 25.43
CA GLN A 240 -3.78 2.20 26.21
C GLN A 240 -2.59 1.60 25.42
N ALA A 241 -2.75 0.40 24.89
CA ALA A 241 -1.74 -0.27 24.06
C ALA A 241 -1.38 0.59 22.82
N THR A 242 -2.40 1.13 22.14
CA THR A 242 -2.20 1.98 20.96
C THR A 242 -1.46 3.28 21.31
N ARG A 243 -1.85 3.96 22.40
CA ARG A 243 -1.16 5.18 22.85
C ARG A 243 0.26 4.92 23.30
N SER A 244 0.51 3.80 23.98
CA SER A 244 1.85 3.40 24.39
C SER A 244 2.76 3.13 23.18
N ALA A 245 2.25 2.44 22.16
CA ALA A 245 2.99 2.21 20.92
C ALA A 245 3.28 3.51 20.16
N VAL A 246 2.32 4.43 20.06
CA VAL A 246 2.54 5.75 19.47
C VAL A 246 3.56 6.56 20.25
N ALA A 247 3.55 6.50 21.59
CA ALA A 247 4.53 7.20 22.42
C ALA A 247 5.96 6.68 22.18
N ARG A 248 6.13 5.37 22.02
CA ARG A 248 7.42 4.75 21.65
C ARG A 248 7.90 5.24 20.27
N LEU A 249 7.05 5.21 19.25
CA LEU A 249 7.39 5.73 17.92
C LEU A 249 7.77 7.21 17.99
N ARG A 250 7.00 8.02 18.72
CA ARG A 250 7.29 9.45 18.91
C ARG A 250 8.68 9.65 19.49
N ALA A 251 9.04 8.91 20.53
CA ALA A 251 10.33 9.02 21.21
C ALA A 251 11.51 8.74 20.26
N VAL A 252 11.42 7.70 19.40
CA VAL A 252 12.49 7.35 18.46
C VAL A 252 12.53 8.26 17.23
N LEU A 253 11.43 8.93 16.89
CA LEU A 253 11.35 9.85 15.74
C LEU A 253 11.79 11.28 16.07
N GLN A 254 11.57 11.75 17.31
CA GLN A 254 11.91 13.12 17.74
C GLN A 254 13.38 13.54 17.47
N PRO A 255 14.40 12.68 17.59
CA PRO A 255 15.77 13.04 17.25
C PRO A 255 16.00 13.34 15.77
N HIS A 256 15.13 12.86 14.88
CA HIS A 256 15.29 12.90 13.43
C HIS A 256 14.43 13.97 12.75
N GLY A 257 13.27 14.33 13.33
CA GLY A 257 12.31 15.24 12.72
C GLY A 257 11.37 15.90 13.71
N ALA A 258 10.45 16.70 13.20
CA ALA A 258 9.42 17.38 13.98
C ALA A 258 8.05 16.74 13.77
N GLU A 259 7.32 16.48 14.85
CA GLU A 259 5.94 15.99 14.76
C GLU A 259 5.05 17.05 14.10
N VAL A 260 4.21 16.60 13.17
CA VAL A 260 3.24 17.44 12.45
C VAL A 260 1.84 16.83 12.59
N ALA A 261 0.80 17.59 12.22
CA ALA A 261 -0.57 17.11 12.33
C ALA A 261 -0.77 15.79 11.55
N PRO A 262 -1.37 14.74 12.15
CA PRO A 262 -1.55 13.43 11.55
C PRO A 262 -2.73 13.39 10.55
N THR A 263 -2.86 14.43 9.72
CA THR A 263 -3.93 14.59 8.74
C THR A 263 -3.92 13.45 7.70
N VAL A 264 -2.73 13.18 7.15
CA VAL A 264 -2.56 12.18 6.09
C VAL A 264 -2.90 10.77 6.57
N PRO A 265 -2.34 10.24 7.68
CA PRO A 265 -2.70 8.92 8.16
C PRO A 265 -4.16 8.82 8.65
N THR A 266 -4.75 9.92 9.14
CA THR A 266 -6.17 9.95 9.51
C THR A 266 -7.07 9.73 8.30
N ILE A 267 -6.80 10.40 7.18
CA ILE A 267 -7.52 10.21 5.92
C ILE A 267 -7.29 8.81 5.37
N ALA A 268 -6.04 8.36 5.36
CA ALA A 268 -5.68 7.04 4.87
C ALA A 268 -6.36 5.91 5.66
N ASN A 269 -6.47 6.03 6.98
CA ASN A 269 -7.19 5.07 7.81
C ASN A 269 -8.71 5.06 7.53
N ALA A 270 -9.29 6.24 7.28
CA ALA A 270 -10.72 6.36 6.99
C ALA A 270 -11.09 5.84 5.58
N MET A 271 -10.15 5.87 4.65
CA MET A 271 -10.31 5.42 3.27
C MET A 271 -9.11 4.57 2.83
N PRO A 272 -8.97 3.33 3.34
CA PRO A 272 -7.78 2.51 3.06
C PRO A 272 -7.65 2.14 1.59
N PHE A 273 -8.76 2.05 0.86
CA PHE A 273 -8.79 1.77 -0.56
C PHE A 273 -9.39 2.97 -1.30
N MET A 274 -8.51 3.89 -1.67
CA MET A 274 -8.92 5.13 -2.34
C MET A 274 -9.29 4.89 -3.81
N PRO A 275 -10.14 5.75 -4.40
CA PRO A 275 -10.40 5.73 -5.84
C PRO A 275 -9.10 5.82 -6.64
N LEU A 276 -9.04 5.11 -7.76
CA LEU A 276 -7.83 4.99 -8.59
C LEU A 276 -7.52 6.23 -9.46
N ASN A 277 -8.10 7.37 -9.15
CA ASN A 277 -7.82 8.64 -9.85
C ASN A 277 -6.33 8.97 -9.90
N ASN A 278 -5.56 8.46 -8.91
CA ASN A 278 -4.11 8.64 -8.82
C ASN A 278 -3.29 7.71 -9.73
N VAL A 279 -3.90 6.74 -10.44
CA VAL A 279 -3.22 5.92 -11.47
C VAL A 279 -2.86 6.75 -12.70
N ARG A 280 -3.31 7.99 -12.73
CA ARG A 280 -2.84 9.02 -13.67
C ARG A 280 -2.10 10.08 -12.90
N GLY A 281 -1.11 10.67 -13.54
CA GLY A 281 -0.52 11.89 -13.04
C GLY A 281 -1.58 12.99 -12.88
N PRO A 282 -1.31 13.97 -12.03
CA PRO A 282 -2.27 15.02 -11.70
C PRO A 282 -2.71 15.88 -12.89
N LYS A 283 -2.00 15.82 -14.00
CA LYS A 283 -2.32 16.51 -15.26
C LYS A 283 -2.70 15.55 -16.39
N GLY A 284 -3.06 14.30 -16.07
CA GLY A 284 -3.41 13.27 -17.04
C GLY A 284 -2.22 12.52 -17.62
N GLU A 285 -1.02 12.71 -17.06
CA GLU A 285 0.18 11.97 -17.45
C GLU A 285 0.00 10.46 -17.21
N ARG A 286 0.81 9.65 -17.88
CA ARG A 286 1.05 8.26 -17.48
C ARG A 286 1.76 8.25 -16.13
N TRP A 287 1.48 7.25 -15.33
CA TRP A 287 2.06 7.07 -14.01
C TRP A 287 2.51 5.62 -13.84
N VAL A 288 3.76 5.43 -13.42
CA VAL A 288 4.31 4.10 -13.12
C VAL A 288 5.17 4.19 -11.86
N PRO A 289 4.80 3.49 -10.79
CA PRO A 289 5.68 3.25 -9.65
C PRO A 289 6.58 2.04 -9.95
N VAL A 290 7.83 2.10 -9.52
CA VAL A 290 8.77 0.98 -9.58
C VAL A 290 9.46 0.91 -8.23
N HIS A 291 9.21 -0.13 -7.44
CA HIS A 291 9.83 -0.21 -6.12
C HIS A 291 10.94 -1.25 -6.05
N GLY A 292 11.91 -0.96 -5.20
CA GLY A 292 12.95 -1.88 -4.77
C GLY A 292 12.93 -2.06 -3.26
N LEU A 293 13.17 -3.28 -2.81
CA LEU A 293 13.33 -3.62 -1.40
C LEU A 293 14.83 -3.64 -1.06
N LEU A 294 15.23 -2.88 -0.08
CA LEU A 294 16.63 -2.64 0.28
C LEU A 294 16.87 -2.94 1.77
N PRO A 295 18.00 -3.49 2.14
CA PRO A 295 18.44 -3.45 3.53
C PRO A 295 18.77 -1.99 3.91
N PHE A 296 18.48 -1.58 5.14
CA PHE A 296 18.68 -0.19 5.59
C PHE A 296 20.09 0.35 5.30
N SER A 297 21.12 -0.48 5.44
CA SER A 297 22.52 -0.11 5.18
C SER A 297 22.81 0.32 3.73
N ARG A 298 21.93 0.02 2.79
CA ARG A 298 22.11 0.33 1.36
C ARG A 298 21.28 1.51 0.87
N VAL A 299 20.35 2.01 1.68
CA VAL A 299 19.37 3.02 1.26
C VAL A 299 20.02 4.31 0.78
N LEU A 300 20.96 4.87 1.54
CA LEU A 300 21.62 6.14 1.17
C LEU A 300 22.49 6.00 -0.07
N GLY A 301 23.24 4.88 -0.20
CA GLY A 301 24.05 4.58 -1.37
C GLY A 301 23.17 4.44 -2.62
N PHE A 302 22.12 3.63 -2.53
CA PHE A 302 21.17 3.45 -3.63
C PHE A 302 20.56 4.78 -4.09
N ARG A 303 20.12 5.63 -3.16
CA ARG A 303 19.57 6.95 -3.51
C ARG A 303 20.60 7.83 -4.22
N LYS A 304 21.83 7.85 -3.74
CA LYS A 304 22.93 8.61 -4.38
C LYS A 304 23.12 8.17 -5.82
N ASP A 305 23.20 6.87 -6.07
CA ASP A 305 23.42 6.32 -7.41
C ASP A 305 22.21 6.58 -8.33
N LEU A 306 20.99 6.45 -7.79
CA LEU A 306 19.77 6.73 -8.53
C LEU A 306 19.66 8.20 -8.95
N LEU A 307 19.98 9.14 -8.05
CA LEU A 307 20.00 10.58 -8.38
C LEU A 307 21.08 10.92 -9.40
N ALA A 308 22.24 10.28 -9.34
CA ALA A 308 23.28 10.42 -10.35
C ALA A 308 22.83 9.90 -11.73
N TYR A 309 22.11 8.77 -11.75
CA TYR A 309 21.49 8.24 -12.97
C TYR A 309 20.47 9.21 -13.57
N TYR A 310 19.60 9.81 -12.74
CA TYR A 310 18.64 10.82 -13.22
C TYR A 310 19.34 12.05 -13.78
N ALA A 311 20.40 12.55 -13.12
CA ALA A 311 21.18 13.67 -13.59
C ALA A 311 21.83 13.37 -14.95
N ALA A 312 22.39 12.18 -15.12
CA ALA A 312 23.00 11.75 -16.40
C ALA A 312 21.98 11.59 -17.54
N ASN A 313 20.69 11.43 -17.23
CA ASN A 313 19.60 11.29 -18.22
C ASN A 313 18.67 12.51 -18.27
N ALA A 314 19.04 13.63 -17.67
CA ALA A 314 18.16 14.80 -17.52
C ALA A 314 17.61 15.32 -18.86
N ASP A 315 18.46 15.41 -19.90
CA ASP A 315 18.04 15.88 -21.22
C ASP A 315 17.03 14.92 -21.88
N ARG A 316 17.24 13.60 -21.74
CA ARG A 316 16.31 12.59 -22.25
C ARG A 316 14.97 12.67 -21.51
N MET A 317 15.00 12.81 -20.19
CA MET A 317 13.80 12.97 -19.37
C MET A 317 13.04 14.24 -19.76
N ALA A 318 13.73 15.36 -19.93
CA ALA A 318 13.13 16.63 -20.36
C ALA A 318 12.50 16.51 -21.76
N LYS A 319 13.20 15.89 -22.73
CA LYS A 319 12.70 15.66 -24.09
C LYS A 319 11.34 14.93 -24.11
N HIS A 320 11.15 13.97 -23.22
CA HIS A 320 9.93 13.15 -23.17
C HIS A 320 8.96 13.56 -22.06
N HIS A 321 9.17 14.71 -21.43
CA HIS A 321 8.38 15.22 -20.29
C HIS A 321 8.28 14.22 -19.12
N VAL A 322 9.36 13.48 -18.88
CA VAL A 322 9.44 12.55 -17.76
C VAL A 322 9.77 13.33 -16.49
N THR A 323 8.91 13.22 -15.50
CA THR A 323 9.14 13.74 -14.14
C THR A 323 9.06 12.59 -13.14
N TYR A 324 9.61 12.78 -11.95
CA TYR A 324 9.61 11.77 -10.93
C TYR A 324 9.40 12.34 -9.53
N GLY A 325 8.91 11.52 -8.65
CA GLY A 325 8.91 11.67 -7.21
C GLY A 325 9.24 10.32 -6.57
N ALA A 326 9.18 10.21 -5.25
CA ALA A 326 9.42 8.96 -4.58
C ALA A 326 8.52 8.78 -3.34
N MET A 327 8.02 7.55 -3.18
CA MET A 327 7.41 7.06 -1.94
C MET A 327 8.36 6.09 -1.24
N PHE A 328 8.27 6.04 0.08
CA PHE A 328 9.11 5.22 0.93
C PHE A 328 8.26 4.45 1.92
N MET A 329 8.66 3.25 2.27
CA MET A 329 8.05 2.45 3.34
C MET A 329 9.11 1.67 4.10
N THR A 330 8.76 1.20 5.29
CA THR A 330 9.50 0.10 5.91
C THR A 330 8.63 -1.14 5.95
N VAL A 331 9.24 -2.29 5.65
CA VAL A 331 8.61 -3.60 5.65
C VAL A 331 9.19 -4.38 6.81
N SER A 332 8.34 -4.75 7.76
CA SER A 332 8.78 -5.35 9.02
C SER A 332 9.87 -4.50 9.69
N THR A 333 10.88 -5.13 10.29
CA THR A 333 11.93 -4.43 11.06
C THR A 333 13.26 -4.29 10.32
N ASN A 334 13.37 -4.80 9.09
CA ASN A 334 14.66 -5.03 8.43
C ASN A 334 14.73 -4.58 6.96
N VAL A 335 13.64 -4.13 6.37
CA VAL A 335 13.59 -3.75 4.95
C VAL A 335 13.10 -2.33 4.77
N PHE A 336 13.77 -1.59 3.89
CA PHE A 336 13.34 -0.29 3.38
C PHE A 336 12.85 -0.44 1.94
N LEU A 337 11.65 0.01 1.66
CA LEU A 337 11.12 0.11 0.32
C LEU A 337 11.39 1.51 -0.21
N TYR A 338 12.03 1.60 -1.36
CA TYR A 338 12.23 2.82 -2.11
C TYR A 338 11.45 2.70 -3.43
N GLU A 339 10.46 3.56 -3.63
CA GLU A 339 9.58 3.53 -4.80
C GLU A 339 9.68 4.83 -5.60
N PRO A 340 10.56 4.93 -6.62
CA PRO A 340 10.45 5.96 -7.63
C PRO A 340 9.10 5.88 -8.33
N VAL A 341 8.48 7.03 -8.53
CA VAL A 341 7.21 7.20 -9.23
C VAL A 341 7.46 8.10 -10.42
N PHE A 342 7.25 7.58 -11.62
CA PHE A 342 7.48 8.32 -12.86
C PHE A 342 6.17 8.81 -13.46
N TYR A 343 6.22 10.00 -14.02
CA TYR A 343 5.13 10.63 -14.77
C TYR A 343 5.67 11.08 -16.12
N TRP A 344 4.89 10.85 -17.21
CA TRP A 344 5.25 11.36 -18.56
C TRP A 344 4.02 11.56 -19.41
N HIS A 345 4.16 12.41 -20.44
CA HIS A 345 3.11 12.67 -21.41
C HIS A 345 3.02 11.51 -22.39
N ASP A 346 1.88 10.81 -22.43
CA ASP A 346 1.62 9.72 -23.36
C ASP A 346 0.11 9.42 -23.47
N VAL A 347 -0.27 8.75 -24.55
CA VAL A 347 -1.66 8.35 -24.77
C VAL A 347 -2.15 7.40 -23.66
N GLN A 348 -3.38 7.56 -23.27
CA GLN A 348 -4.01 6.68 -22.30
C GLN A 348 -4.40 5.35 -22.97
N THR A 349 -3.96 4.24 -22.40
CA THR A 349 -4.33 2.89 -22.89
C THR A 349 -5.75 2.53 -22.44
N ILE A 350 -6.28 1.44 -23.02
CA ILE A 350 -7.60 0.90 -22.67
C ILE A 350 -7.70 0.55 -21.17
N ASN A 351 -6.60 0.12 -20.53
CA ASN A 351 -6.54 -0.12 -19.09
C ASN A 351 -6.86 1.13 -18.28
N HIS A 352 -6.21 2.26 -18.61
CA HIS A 352 -6.47 3.53 -17.93
C HIS A 352 -7.93 3.96 -18.10
N GLN A 353 -8.52 3.75 -19.28
CA GLN A 353 -9.91 4.08 -19.56
C GLN A 353 -10.90 3.22 -18.76
N ARG A 354 -10.56 1.95 -18.51
CA ARG A 354 -11.41 1.02 -17.75
C ARG A 354 -11.29 1.18 -16.23
N MET A 355 -10.13 1.60 -15.74
CA MET A 355 -9.85 1.69 -14.30
C MET A 355 -10.34 3.00 -13.68
N ILE A 356 -10.67 4.02 -14.47
CA ILE A 356 -10.98 5.35 -13.99
C ILE A 356 -12.47 5.64 -14.26
N PRO A 357 -13.20 6.27 -13.33
CA PRO A 357 -14.60 6.69 -13.57
C PRO A 357 -14.73 7.48 -14.88
N ALA A 358 -15.78 7.20 -15.64
CA ALA A 358 -15.94 7.72 -17.00
C ALA A 358 -16.01 9.27 -17.08
N ASP A 359 -16.45 9.93 -16.02
CA ASP A 359 -16.55 11.38 -15.88
C ASP A 359 -15.19 12.05 -15.60
N TYR A 360 -14.26 11.35 -14.94
CA TYR A 360 -12.94 11.90 -14.58
C TYR A 360 -12.03 12.16 -15.80
N PRO A 361 -11.97 11.31 -16.86
CA PRO A 361 -11.12 11.54 -18.04
C PRO A 361 -11.47 12.77 -18.85
N ALA A 362 -12.73 13.23 -18.82
CA ALA A 362 -13.17 14.35 -19.64
C ALA A 362 -12.53 15.70 -19.24
N THR A 363 -12.04 15.80 -18.01
CA THR A 363 -11.44 17.02 -17.45
C THR A 363 -9.94 17.11 -17.60
N LEU A 364 -9.27 16.03 -18.05
CA LEU A 364 -7.81 15.96 -18.12
C LEU A 364 -7.27 16.18 -19.52
N PRO A 365 -6.09 16.79 -19.67
CA PRO A 365 -5.41 16.88 -20.96
C PRO A 365 -5.23 15.51 -21.62
N LYS A 366 -5.32 15.48 -22.94
CA LYS A 366 -5.01 14.30 -23.76
C LYS A 366 -3.65 14.50 -24.41
N TYR A 367 -2.79 13.52 -24.27
CA TYR A 367 -1.46 13.53 -24.85
C TYR A 367 -1.39 12.62 -26.08
N ALA A 368 -0.50 12.96 -27.01
CA ALA A 368 -0.17 12.13 -28.16
C ALA A 368 0.57 10.85 -27.73
N ASP A 369 0.58 9.87 -28.62
CA ASP A 369 1.39 8.64 -28.43
C ASP A 369 2.88 8.96 -28.35
N ASN A 370 3.56 8.47 -27.32
CA ASN A 370 4.96 8.74 -27.04
C ASN A 370 5.73 7.44 -26.76
N PRO A 371 6.00 6.62 -27.82
CA PRO A 371 6.68 5.34 -27.66
C PRO A 371 8.11 5.48 -27.12
N GLU A 372 8.82 6.59 -27.43
CA GLU A 372 10.16 6.84 -26.92
C GLU A 372 10.18 7.23 -25.43
N GLY A 373 9.08 7.79 -24.91
CA GLY A 373 8.94 8.14 -23.48
C GLY A 373 8.65 6.92 -22.61
N ARG A 374 8.14 5.86 -23.19
CA ARG A 374 7.89 4.58 -22.49
C ARG A 374 9.20 3.85 -22.24
#